data_7f10f5c4c319c0fbf86e54e5e0800c39
#
_entry.id   7f10f5c4c319c0fbf86e54e5e0800c39
#
_cell.length_a   1.000
_cell.length_b   1.000
_cell.length_c   1.000
_cell.angle_alpha   90.00
_cell.angle_beta   90.00
_cell.angle_gamma   90.00
#
_symmetry.space_group_name_H-M   'P 1'
#
loop_
_entity.id
_entity.type
_entity.pdbx_description
1 polymer ?
#
loop_
_entity_poly.entity_id
_entity_poly.type
_entity_poly.pdbx_seq_one_letter_code
_entity_poly.pdbx_strand_id
1 'polypeptide(L)'
;MVPWPGGSQAPGQDKKNKHFGGFVAKIKLGARPKNFKRTIRVSLPEGGEGVVEMSYIYRTRSEFGKFIDDLMAASKTEQRGASDDDLKFSLAEAHAKTRDSHADYIMQIADGWNLDCEFSRENVAQLCDELPGAAMEIIEQYRIAVTEGRLGN
;
A
#
# COMPACT_ATOMS: atom_id res chain seq x y z
N MET A 1 47.30 42.73 25.05
CA MET A 1 45.89 42.47 24.97
C MET A 1 45.55 41.78 23.65
N VAL A 2 45.24 40.54 23.70
CA VAL A 2 44.94 39.78 22.52
C VAL A 2 43.53 40.11 22.07
N PRO A 3 43.33 40.61 20.85
CA PRO A 3 41.97 40.76 20.36
C PRO A 3 41.34 39.40 20.26
N TRP A 4 40.24 39.28 20.83
CA TRP A 4 39.39 38.10 20.64
C TRP A 4 39.29 37.83 19.15
N PRO A 5 39.63 36.67 18.68
CA PRO A 5 39.25 36.29 17.32
C PRO A 5 37.75 36.33 17.29
N GLY A 6 37.28 37.46 16.88
CA GLY A 6 35.88 37.76 16.91
C GLY A 6 35.11 36.63 16.30
N GLY A 7 34.18 36.24 17.05
CA GLY A 7 33.19 35.29 16.73
C GLY A 7 33.17 34.82 15.30
N SER A 8 34.03 33.90 15.02
CA SER A 8 33.81 33.14 13.83
C SER A 8 32.44 32.51 14.03
N GLN A 9 31.51 33.17 13.52
CA GLN A 9 30.18 32.70 13.45
C GLN A 9 30.23 31.28 12.91
N ALA A 10 29.81 30.37 13.69
CA ALA A 10 29.70 29.02 13.19
C ALA A 10 28.75 29.00 11.98
N PRO A 11 29.28 28.89 10.77
CA PRO A 11 28.42 28.90 9.59
C PRO A 11 27.64 27.62 9.45
N GLY A 12 27.65 26.79 10.45
CA GLY A 12 27.02 25.49 10.40
C GLY A 12 25.55 25.45 10.82
N GLN A 13 25.04 26.55 11.32
CA GLN A 13 23.65 26.52 11.83
C GLN A 13 22.60 26.40 10.73
N ASP A 14 22.90 26.96 9.59
CA ASP A 14 22.00 26.91 8.45
C ASP A 14 21.91 25.51 7.83
N LYS A 15 22.93 24.69 8.05
CA LYS A 15 22.95 23.34 7.51
C LYS A 15 22.04 22.38 8.25
N LYS A 16 21.71 22.67 9.50
CA LYS A 16 20.82 21.81 10.28
C LYS A 16 19.39 21.84 9.79
N ASN A 17 18.96 22.95 9.25
CA ASN A 17 17.61 23.09 8.73
C ASN A 17 17.38 22.30 7.44
N LYS A 18 18.45 21.95 6.74
CA LYS A 18 18.36 21.15 5.51
C LYS A 18 18.12 19.66 5.78
N HIS A 19 18.41 19.22 7.01
CA HIS A 19 18.23 17.81 7.37
C HIS A 19 16.80 17.40 7.63
N PHE A 20 15.94 18.34 7.91
CA PHE A 20 14.53 18.05 8.05
C PHE A 20 13.86 17.75 6.72
N GLY A 21 14.64 17.69 5.63
CA GLY A 21 14.21 17.19 4.34
C GLY A 21 12.83 17.70 3.93
N GLY A 22 12.36 18.56 4.77
CA GLY A 22 11.02 19.00 4.68
C GLY A 22 10.90 19.95 3.50
N PHE A 23 10.39 19.43 2.42
CA PHE A 23 9.73 20.26 1.48
C PHE A 23 8.54 20.89 2.19
N VAL A 24 8.72 22.11 2.68
CA VAL A 24 7.56 22.90 3.06
C VAL A 24 6.96 23.41 1.76
N ALA A 25 6.15 22.56 1.13
CA ALA A 25 5.46 22.93 -0.08
C ALA A 25 4.15 23.62 0.27
N LYS A 26 3.78 24.62 -0.51
CA LYS A 26 2.46 25.21 -0.43
C LYS A 26 1.41 24.16 -0.80
N ILE A 27 0.38 24.01 0.04
CA ILE A 27 -0.72 23.10 -0.25
C ILE A 27 -1.54 23.69 -1.39
N LYS A 28 -1.76 22.89 -2.41
CA LYS A 28 -2.54 23.24 -3.57
C LYS A 28 -3.66 22.22 -3.74
N LEU A 29 -4.88 22.65 -3.52
CA LEU A 29 -6.03 21.76 -3.66
C LEU A 29 -6.21 21.36 -5.12
N GLY A 30 -6.56 20.10 -5.34
CA GLY A 30 -6.68 19.53 -6.67
C GLY A 30 -5.38 19.04 -7.28
N ALA A 31 -4.23 19.44 -6.77
CA ALA A 31 -2.93 18.91 -7.17
C ALA A 31 -2.67 17.62 -6.39
N ARG A 32 -2.87 16.49 -7.02
CA ARG A 32 -2.70 15.19 -6.38
C ARG A 32 -1.82 14.27 -7.21
N PRO A 33 -1.04 13.40 -6.56
CA PRO A 33 -0.20 12.47 -7.31
C PRO A 33 -1.07 11.44 -8.04
N LYS A 34 -0.52 10.85 -9.08
CA LYS A 34 -1.15 9.76 -9.80
C LYS A 34 -1.05 8.44 -9.02
N ASN A 35 0.10 8.26 -8.40
CA ASN A 35 0.41 7.11 -7.56
C ASN A 35 1.34 7.52 -6.42
N PHE A 36 1.53 6.61 -5.47
CA PHE A 36 2.47 6.79 -4.37
C PHE A 36 3.11 5.45 -4.03
N LYS A 37 4.31 5.50 -3.46
CA LYS A 37 5.05 4.30 -3.07
C LYS A 37 5.03 4.11 -1.57
N ARG A 38 4.93 2.86 -1.14
CA ARG A 38 4.98 2.49 0.26
C ARG A 38 5.71 1.17 0.43
N THR A 39 6.60 1.13 1.42
CA THR A 39 7.34 -0.07 1.76
C THR A 39 6.51 -0.93 2.72
N ILE A 40 6.31 -2.18 2.35
CA ILE A 40 5.53 -3.16 3.12
C ILE A 40 6.51 -4.18 3.71
N ARG A 41 6.41 -4.43 5.00
CA ARG A 41 7.17 -5.48 5.67
C ARG A 41 6.30 -6.72 5.80
N VAL A 42 6.88 -7.85 5.47
CA VAL A 42 6.17 -9.12 5.40
C VAL A 42 6.97 -10.18 6.16
N SER A 43 6.30 -10.94 6.99
CA SER A 43 6.92 -12.10 7.65
C SER A 43 7.09 -13.22 6.64
N LEU A 44 8.29 -13.79 6.61
CA LEU A 44 8.62 -14.89 5.71
C LEU A 44 8.39 -16.25 6.40
N PRO A 45 7.98 -17.29 5.64
CA PRO A 45 7.80 -18.63 6.20
C PRO A 45 9.04 -19.22 6.84
N GLU A 46 10.21 -18.82 6.37
CA GLU A 46 11.51 -19.29 6.85
C GLU A 46 11.97 -18.60 8.14
N GLY A 47 11.21 -17.59 8.58
CA GLY A 47 11.62 -16.68 9.64
C GLY A 47 12.21 -15.40 9.07
N GLY A 48 12.21 -14.36 9.86
CA GLY A 48 12.64 -13.04 9.41
C GLY A 48 11.59 -12.29 8.61
N GLU A 49 11.98 -11.13 8.09
CA GLU A 49 11.11 -10.26 7.36
C GLU A 49 11.61 -10.03 5.93
N GLY A 50 10.68 -10.01 5.00
CA GLY A 50 10.90 -9.52 3.64
C GLY A 50 10.34 -8.12 3.50
N VAL A 51 10.76 -7.42 2.45
CA VAL A 51 10.32 -6.05 2.16
C VAL A 51 9.85 -5.98 0.72
N VAL A 52 8.68 -5.39 0.51
CA VAL A 52 8.13 -5.13 -0.80
C VAL A 52 7.82 -3.63 -0.89
N GLU A 53 8.31 -2.99 -1.93
CA GLU A 53 7.89 -1.62 -2.24
C GLU A 53 6.74 -1.67 -3.23
N MET A 54 5.57 -1.22 -2.79
CA MET A 54 4.37 -1.18 -3.63
C MET A 54 4.19 0.20 -4.22
N SER A 55 3.83 0.24 -5.49
CA SER A 55 3.36 1.45 -6.15
C SER A 55 1.83 1.41 -6.17
N TYR A 56 1.20 2.26 -5.36
CA TYR A 56 -0.24 2.31 -5.20
C TYR A 56 -0.86 3.41 -6.05
N ILE A 57 -2.06 3.16 -6.52
CA ILE A 57 -2.88 4.15 -7.21
C ILE A 57 -3.48 5.10 -6.18
N TYR A 58 -3.25 6.40 -6.35
CA TYR A 58 -3.80 7.39 -5.44
C TYR A 58 -5.31 7.49 -5.61
N ARG A 59 -6.02 7.52 -4.48
CA ARG A 59 -7.44 7.82 -4.41
C ARG A 59 -7.69 8.82 -3.28
N THR A 60 -8.62 9.72 -3.48
CA THR A 60 -9.12 10.54 -2.39
C THR A 60 -9.96 9.67 -1.44
N ARG A 61 -10.24 10.18 -0.25
CA ARG A 61 -11.08 9.47 0.72
C ARG A 61 -12.45 9.13 0.13
N SER A 62 -13.05 10.05 -0.61
CA SER A 62 -14.34 9.84 -1.27
C SER A 62 -14.25 8.78 -2.37
N GLU A 63 -13.21 8.84 -3.18
CA GLU A 63 -12.96 7.84 -4.24
C GLU A 63 -12.74 6.45 -3.64
N PHE A 64 -12.03 6.36 -2.53
CA PHE A 64 -11.82 5.10 -1.83
C PHE A 64 -13.14 4.54 -1.27
N GLY A 65 -13.97 5.40 -0.68
CA GLY A 65 -15.29 5.00 -0.18
C GLY A 65 -16.15 4.41 -1.29
N LYS A 66 -16.19 5.06 -2.44
CA LYS A 66 -16.92 4.56 -3.61
C LYS A 66 -16.35 3.22 -4.11
N PHE A 67 -15.03 3.10 -4.13
CA PHE A 67 -14.34 1.86 -4.52
C PHE A 67 -14.78 0.69 -3.63
N ILE A 68 -14.84 0.89 -2.32
CA ILE A 68 -15.28 -0.15 -1.36
C ILE A 68 -16.75 -0.48 -1.57
N ASP A 69 -17.61 0.53 -1.77
CA ASP A 69 -19.04 0.32 -2.03
C ASP A 69 -19.27 -0.51 -3.29
N ASP A 70 -18.52 -0.23 -4.36
CA ASP A 70 -18.59 -0.97 -5.62
C ASP A 70 -18.13 -2.43 -5.44
N LEU A 71 -17.08 -2.67 -4.66
CA LEU A 71 -16.62 -4.01 -4.32
C LEU A 71 -17.67 -4.81 -3.54
N MET A 72 -18.29 -4.17 -2.56
CA MET A 72 -19.34 -4.82 -1.75
C MET A 72 -20.58 -5.15 -2.58
N ALA A 73 -20.95 -4.28 -3.50
CA ALA A 73 -22.07 -4.51 -4.41
C ALA A 73 -21.80 -5.70 -5.32
N ALA A 74 -20.61 -5.82 -5.88
CA ALA A 74 -20.20 -6.95 -6.72
C ALA A 74 -20.21 -8.26 -5.92
N SER A 75 -19.68 -8.25 -4.69
CA SER A 75 -19.67 -9.40 -3.81
C SER A 75 -21.07 -9.90 -3.46
N LYS A 76 -22.02 -9.00 -3.20
CA LYS A 76 -23.42 -9.38 -2.93
C LYS A 76 -24.09 -10.00 -4.14
N THR A 77 -23.77 -9.57 -5.35
CA THR A 77 -24.30 -10.13 -6.57
C THR A 77 -23.81 -11.56 -6.79
N GLU A 78 -22.56 -11.85 -6.48
CA GLU A 78 -22.00 -13.19 -6.56
C GLU A 78 -22.66 -14.15 -5.55
N GLN A 79 -22.90 -13.69 -4.32
CA GLN A 79 -23.54 -14.48 -3.28
C GLN A 79 -25.00 -14.83 -3.59
N ARG A 80 -25.72 -13.98 -4.30
CA ARG A 80 -27.12 -14.22 -4.70
C ARG A 80 -27.27 -15.30 -5.77
N GLY A 81 -26.20 -15.59 -6.49
CA GLY A 81 -26.19 -16.65 -7.50
C GLY A 81 -25.83 -18.03 -6.94
N ALA A 82 -25.49 -18.13 -5.66
CA ALA A 82 -25.14 -19.41 -5.04
C ALA A 82 -26.41 -20.21 -4.73
N SER A 83 -26.50 -21.43 -5.27
CA SER A 83 -27.58 -22.37 -4.98
C SER A 83 -27.27 -23.15 -3.71
N ASP A 84 -28.31 -23.74 -3.09
CA ASP A 84 -28.18 -24.56 -1.87
C ASP A 84 -27.25 -25.79 -2.03
N ASP A 85 -27.02 -26.23 -3.27
CA ASP A 85 -26.07 -27.30 -3.58
C ASP A 85 -24.59 -26.84 -3.47
N ASP A 86 -24.33 -25.56 -3.48
CA ASP A 86 -22.98 -25.00 -3.29
C ASP A 86 -22.52 -25.03 -1.82
N LEU A 87 -23.37 -25.49 -0.92
CA LEU A 87 -23.05 -25.66 0.50
C LEU A 87 -22.12 -26.84 0.78
N LYS A 88 -21.71 -27.60 -0.24
CA LYS A 88 -20.61 -28.55 -0.09
C LYS A 88 -19.30 -27.77 -0.03
N PHE A 89 -18.99 -27.34 1.18
CA PHE A 89 -17.85 -26.48 1.49
C PHE A 89 -16.55 -27.25 1.30
N SER A 90 -15.82 -26.93 0.20
CA SER A 90 -14.44 -27.34 0.05
C SER A 90 -13.54 -26.23 0.60
N LEU A 91 -12.68 -26.56 1.55
CA LEU A 91 -11.72 -25.63 2.12
C LEU A 91 -10.76 -25.10 1.03
N ALA A 92 -10.35 -25.99 0.11
CA ALA A 92 -9.51 -25.61 -1.01
C ALA A 92 -10.17 -24.57 -1.92
N GLU A 93 -11.47 -24.74 -2.22
CA GLU A 93 -12.23 -23.79 -3.01
C GLU A 93 -12.40 -22.45 -2.29
N ALA A 94 -12.67 -22.47 -0.98
CA ALA A 94 -12.78 -21.26 -0.18
C ALA A 94 -11.48 -20.47 -0.17
N HIS A 95 -10.35 -21.14 0.02
CA HIS A 95 -9.03 -20.50 -0.03
C HIS A 95 -8.72 -19.96 -1.43
N ALA A 96 -9.07 -20.69 -2.48
CA ALA A 96 -8.89 -20.22 -3.85
C ALA A 96 -9.70 -18.94 -4.13
N LYS A 97 -10.95 -18.89 -3.68
CA LYS A 97 -11.79 -17.71 -3.81
C LYS A 97 -11.24 -16.52 -3.04
N THR A 98 -10.74 -16.72 -1.84
CA THR A 98 -10.12 -15.68 -1.02
C THR A 98 -8.85 -15.15 -1.69
N ARG A 99 -8.01 -16.05 -2.18
CA ARG A 99 -6.80 -15.69 -2.94
C ARG A 99 -7.15 -14.83 -4.14
N ASP A 100 -8.12 -15.25 -4.92
CA ASP A 100 -8.54 -14.55 -6.14
C ASP A 100 -9.15 -13.19 -5.81
N SER A 101 -9.94 -13.11 -4.76
CA SER A 101 -10.50 -11.85 -4.25
C SER A 101 -9.41 -10.87 -3.84
N HIS A 102 -8.42 -11.33 -3.09
CA HIS A 102 -7.29 -10.50 -2.67
C HIS A 102 -6.46 -10.05 -3.87
N ALA A 103 -6.23 -10.94 -4.83
CA ALA A 103 -5.49 -10.60 -6.03
C ALA A 103 -6.22 -9.54 -6.86
N ASP A 104 -7.53 -9.68 -7.03
CA ASP A 104 -8.35 -8.69 -7.74
C ASP A 104 -8.35 -7.33 -7.02
N TYR A 105 -8.41 -7.35 -5.71
CA TYR A 105 -8.32 -6.13 -4.90
C TYR A 105 -6.97 -5.43 -5.12
N ILE A 106 -5.88 -6.18 -5.01
CA ILE A 106 -4.52 -5.64 -5.18
C ILE A 106 -4.32 -5.07 -6.60
N MET A 107 -4.85 -5.75 -7.63
CA MET A 107 -4.77 -5.25 -9.00
C MET A 107 -5.51 -3.92 -9.19
N GLN A 108 -6.50 -3.63 -8.37
CA GLN A 108 -7.26 -2.38 -8.44
C GLN A 108 -6.63 -1.24 -7.62
N ILE A 109 -5.80 -1.55 -6.64
CA ILE A 109 -5.19 -0.53 -5.76
C ILE A 109 -3.73 -0.24 -6.08
N ALA A 110 -3.07 -1.07 -6.87
CA ALA A 110 -1.64 -0.95 -7.17
C ALA A 110 -1.37 -1.06 -8.66
N ASP A 111 -0.26 -0.48 -9.09
CA ASP A 111 0.18 -0.53 -10.48
C ASP A 111 1.59 -1.09 -10.64
N GLY A 112 2.25 -1.47 -9.54
CA GLY A 112 3.58 -2.04 -9.61
C GLY A 112 4.15 -2.43 -8.24
N TRP A 113 5.26 -3.15 -8.28
CA TRP A 113 6.07 -3.53 -7.12
C TRP A 113 7.54 -3.67 -7.52
N ASN A 114 8.41 -3.87 -6.53
CA ASN A 114 9.85 -4.05 -6.77
C ASN A 114 10.33 -5.50 -6.67
N LEU A 115 9.41 -6.46 -6.76
CA LEU A 115 9.79 -7.88 -6.79
C LEU A 115 10.45 -8.24 -8.12
N ASP A 116 11.20 -9.35 -8.13
CA ASP A 116 11.94 -9.82 -9.31
C ASP A 116 11.04 -10.32 -10.45
N CYS A 117 9.75 -10.38 -10.22
CA CYS A 117 8.77 -10.77 -11.22
C CYS A 117 7.88 -9.59 -11.61
N GLU A 118 7.29 -9.68 -12.78
CA GLU A 118 6.38 -8.67 -13.30
C GLU A 118 5.14 -8.53 -12.41
N PHE A 119 4.67 -7.31 -12.25
CA PHE A 119 3.40 -7.05 -11.58
C PHE A 119 2.25 -7.43 -12.53
N SER A 120 1.73 -8.62 -12.35
CA SER A 120 0.64 -9.17 -13.14
C SER A 120 -0.38 -9.86 -12.25
N ARG A 121 -1.59 -10.06 -12.76
CA ARG A 121 -2.64 -10.76 -12.02
C ARG A 121 -2.17 -12.14 -11.55
N GLU A 122 -1.45 -12.86 -12.39
CA GLU A 122 -0.94 -14.19 -12.10
C GLU A 122 0.08 -14.18 -10.97
N ASN A 123 1.05 -13.27 -11.05
CA ASN A 123 2.08 -13.14 -10.02
C ASN A 123 1.52 -12.61 -8.70
N VAL A 124 0.54 -11.72 -8.75
CA VAL A 124 -0.15 -11.24 -7.56
C VAL A 124 -0.94 -12.39 -6.90
N ALA A 125 -1.64 -13.19 -7.69
CA ALA A 125 -2.34 -14.38 -7.18
C ALA A 125 -1.37 -15.38 -6.53
N GLN A 126 -0.22 -15.58 -7.13
CA GLN A 126 0.84 -16.42 -6.56
C GLN A 126 1.33 -15.87 -5.21
N LEU A 127 1.55 -14.57 -5.13
CA LEU A 127 1.90 -13.93 -3.85
C LEU A 127 0.83 -14.15 -2.79
N CYS A 128 -0.43 -14.00 -3.16
CA CYS A 128 -1.55 -14.21 -2.23
C CYS A 128 -1.65 -15.67 -1.77
N ASP A 129 -1.26 -16.60 -2.60
CA ASP A 129 -1.26 -18.03 -2.29
C ASP A 129 -0.09 -18.42 -1.39
N GLU A 130 1.11 -17.99 -1.75
CA GLU A 130 2.34 -18.34 -1.04
C GLU A 130 2.53 -17.53 0.25
N LEU A 131 2.14 -16.27 0.23
CA LEU A 131 2.32 -15.34 1.34
C LEU A 131 1.01 -14.61 1.65
N PRO A 132 0.00 -15.30 2.21
CA PRO A 132 -1.29 -14.66 2.48
C PRO A 132 -1.19 -13.48 3.46
N GLY A 133 -0.25 -13.52 4.38
CA GLY A 133 0.03 -12.38 5.27
C GLY A 133 0.52 -11.14 4.53
N ALA A 134 1.31 -11.34 3.46
CA ALA A 134 1.75 -10.26 2.60
C ALA A 134 0.58 -9.59 1.88
N ALA A 135 -0.34 -10.39 1.34
CA ALA A 135 -1.51 -9.88 0.67
C ALA A 135 -2.36 -9.00 1.60
N MET A 136 -2.62 -9.49 2.81
CA MET A 136 -3.37 -8.75 3.81
C MET A 136 -2.67 -7.44 4.20
N GLU A 137 -1.36 -7.47 4.39
CA GLU A 137 -0.59 -6.28 4.74
C GLU A 137 -0.59 -5.25 3.60
N ILE A 138 -0.47 -5.69 2.36
CA ILE A 138 -0.55 -4.80 1.19
C ILE A 138 -1.90 -4.07 1.16
N ILE A 139 -2.97 -4.78 1.36
CA ILE A 139 -4.33 -4.22 1.37
C ILE A 139 -4.51 -3.24 2.55
N GLU A 140 -4.09 -3.65 3.74
CA GLU A 140 -4.24 -2.83 4.95
C GLU A 140 -3.42 -1.56 4.90
N GLN A 141 -2.19 -1.63 4.42
CA GLN A 141 -1.34 -0.44 4.29
C GLN A 141 -1.90 0.56 3.28
N TYR A 142 -2.55 0.08 2.23
CA TYR A 142 -3.26 0.96 1.32
C TYR A 142 -4.42 1.68 2.00
N ARG A 143 -5.25 0.93 2.74
CA ARG A 143 -6.37 1.49 3.49
C ARG A 143 -5.90 2.59 4.45
N ILE A 144 -4.86 2.31 5.24
CA ILE A 144 -4.29 3.27 6.18
C ILE A 144 -3.78 4.51 5.46
N ALA A 145 -3.03 4.33 4.38
CA ALA A 145 -2.45 5.43 3.62
C ALA A 145 -3.54 6.38 3.09
N VAL A 146 -4.59 5.84 2.51
CA VAL A 146 -5.65 6.60 1.89
C VAL A 146 -6.58 7.24 2.94
N THR A 147 -6.98 6.49 3.97
CA THR A 147 -7.93 6.99 4.96
C THR A 147 -7.30 7.93 5.98
N GLU A 148 -6.06 7.70 6.35
CA GLU A 148 -5.33 8.53 7.31
C GLU A 148 -4.46 9.61 6.65
N GLY A 149 -4.37 9.60 5.33
CA GLY A 149 -3.57 10.57 4.59
C GLY A 149 -2.07 10.37 4.71
N ARG A 150 -1.63 9.19 5.11
CA ARG A 150 -0.21 8.85 5.26
C ARG A 150 0.31 8.11 4.03
N LEU A 151 0.48 8.85 2.95
CA LEU A 151 0.84 8.27 1.66
C LEU A 151 2.29 7.76 1.61
N GLY A 152 3.21 8.40 2.32
CA GLY A 152 4.62 7.97 2.40
C GLY A 152 4.96 7.27 3.70
N ASN A 153 6.00 6.47 3.67
CA ASN A 153 6.54 5.83 4.88
C ASN A 153 7.43 6.80 5.67
#